data_4f6a8806ef1529a31c85076aa0ec80a1
#
_entry.id   4f6a8806ef1529a31c85076aa0ec80a1
#
_cell.length_a   1.000
_cell.length_b   1.000
_cell.length_c   1.000
_cell.angle_alpha   90.00
_cell.angle_beta   90.00
_cell.angle_gamma   90.00
#
_symmetry.space_group_name_H-M   'P 1'
#
loop_
_entity.id
_entity.type
_entity.pdbx_description
1 polymer ?
#
loop_
_entity_poly.entity_id
_entity_poly.type
_entity_poly.pdbx_seq_one_letter_code
_entity_poly.pdbx_strand_id
1 'polypeptide(L)'
;MREGFVSDGYEKMASTIDRFQEAHMRLHTMEDYYHFADKFRWSLNAFLKALNEVPNLIGMELQNQPGFPKRFRDHRHGLKSDPLIHALSKGRDRVVHKSMLLPKSSAAVGITEGRGMKLGFGMNINPLQDSDHAMHCYLAAGDFFDILMPDEDSLPCVEREWRLPDFDEELIDLCSRAWLRVGETVADVLKWLGEDVPPQTLKCRRTHQAVRFKT
;
A
#
# COMPACT_ATOMS: atom_id res chain seq x y z
N MET A 1 -0.28 4.90 37.45
CA MET A 1 0.03 5.29 36.05
C MET A 1 1.50 5.00 35.84
N ARG A 2 1.86 4.06 34.98
CA ARG A 2 3.26 3.86 34.59
C ARG A 2 3.54 4.94 33.52
N GLU A 3 4.32 5.94 33.87
CA GLU A 3 4.94 6.83 32.89
C GLU A 3 5.80 5.94 32.01
N GLY A 4 5.35 5.78 30.74
CA GLY A 4 6.12 5.06 29.75
C GLY A 4 7.37 5.88 29.47
N PHE A 5 8.52 5.43 29.96
CA PHE A 5 9.82 5.94 29.55
C PHE A 5 9.95 5.73 28.04
N VAL A 6 9.73 6.78 27.27
CA VAL A 6 10.15 6.81 25.86
C VAL A 6 11.66 7.00 25.92
N SER A 7 12.41 6.12 25.27
CA SER A 7 13.87 6.21 25.28
C SER A 7 14.34 7.36 24.39
N ASP A 8 15.53 7.88 24.65
CA ASP A 8 16.13 9.05 23.99
C ASP A 8 16.18 8.91 22.45
N GLY A 9 16.43 7.70 21.92
CA GLY A 9 16.47 7.45 20.49
C GLY A 9 15.10 7.58 19.81
N TYR A 10 14.04 7.08 20.47
CA TYR A 10 12.68 7.23 19.98
C TYR A 10 12.21 8.69 20.05
N GLU A 11 12.58 9.43 21.07
CA GLU A 11 12.28 10.87 21.17
C GLU A 11 12.98 11.67 20.05
N LYS A 12 14.23 11.34 19.75
CA LYS A 12 15.00 11.97 18.68
C LYS A 12 14.46 11.69 17.28
N MET A 13 13.64 10.67 17.10
CA MET A 13 13.04 10.24 15.83
C MET A 13 11.50 10.29 15.87
N ALA A 14 10.92 11.09 16.73
CA ALA A 14 9.47 11.08 16.98
C ALA A 14 8.65 11.37 15.71
N SER A 15 9.02 12.39 14.92
CA SER A 15 8.31 12.72 13.69
C SER A 15 8.53 11.66 12.58
N THR A 16 9.72 11.06 12.53
CA THR A 16 10.02 9.95 11.61
C THR A 16 9.13 8.75 11.92
N ILE A 17 9.02 8.37 13.18
CA ILE A 17 8.24 7.21 13.62
C ILE A 17 6.75 7.45 13.40
N ASP A 18 6.24 8.63 13.75
CA ASP A 18 4.85 9.02 13.51
C ASP A 18 4.52 8.92 12.01
N ARG A 19 5.37 9.45 11.15
CA ARG A 19 5.17 9.40 9.70
C ARG A 19 5.26 7.99 9.13
N PHE A 20 6.15 7.17 9.67
CA PHE A 20 6.25 5.76 9.28
C PHE A 20 5.01 4.95 9.68
N GLN A 21 4.44 5.23 10.86
CA GLN A 21 3.19 4.64 11.32
C GLN A 21 1.99 5.15 10.49
N GLU A 22 1.97 6.44 10.13
CA GLU A 22 0.95 6.97 9.23
C GLU A 22 0.96 6.24 7.89
N ALA A 23 2.13 6.02 7.28
CA ALA A 23 2.24 5.25 6.05
C ALA A 23 1.63 3.84 6.21
N HIS A 24 1.91 3.17 7.32
CA HIS A 24 1.34 1.86 7.61
C HIS A 24 -0.20 1.89 7.73
N MET A 25 -0.73 2.88 8.44
CA MET A 25 -2.19 3.06 8.55
C MET A 25 -2.83 3.32 7.18
N ARG A 26 -2.16 4.08 6.29
CA ARG A 26 -2.66 4.32 4.93
C ARG A 26 -2.67 3.06 4.07
N LEU A 27 -1.70 2.17 4.27
CA LEU A 27 -1.67 0.86 3.63
C LEU A 27 -2.91 0.03 4.04
N HIS A 28 -3.26 -0.01 5.33
CA HIS A 28 -4.50 -0.65 5.78
C HIS A 28 -5.75 0.02 5.22
N THR A 29 -5.75 1.35 5.11
CA THR A 29 -6.88 2.06 4.50
C THR A 29 -7.06 1.69 3.02
N MET A 30 -5.95 1.40 2.29
CA MET A 30 -6.04 0.88 0.93
C MET A 30 -6.69 -0.51 0.90
N GLU A 31 -6.36 -1.40 1.84
CA GLU A 31 -6.99 -2.72 1.98
C GLU A 31 -8.49 -2.59 2.25
N ASP A 32 -8.87 -1.76 3.21
CA ASP A 32 -10.26 -1.55 3.62
C ASP A 32 -11.12 -0.96 2.47
N TYR A 33 -10.51 -0.18 1.58
CA TYR A 33 -11.19 0.46 0.44
C TYR A 33 -10.82 -0.11 -0.92
N TYR A 34 -10.37 -1.35 -0.96
CA TYR A 34 -9.83 -1.98 -2.17
C TYR A 34 -10.78 -1.92 -3.39
N HIS A 35 -12.08 -2.05 -3.15
CA HIS A 35 -13.14 -2.04 -4.17
C HIS A 35 -13.73 -0.67 -4.46
N PHE A 36 -13.33 0.37 -3.70
CA PHE A 36 -13.79 1.74 -3.85
C PHE A 36 -12.72 2.59 -4.53
N ALA A 37 -12.86 2.83 -5.81
CA ALA A 37 -11.82 3.39 -6.67
C ALA A 37 -11.22 4.70 -6.16
N ASP A 38 -12.04 5.66 -5.80
CA ASP A 38 -11.57 6.97 -5.32
C ASP A 38 -10.88 6.87 -3.96
N LYS A 39 -11.50 6.16 -3.02
CA LYS A 39 -10.96 6.00 -1.66
C LYS A 39 -9.64 5.22 -1.67
N PHE A 40 -9.55 4.18 -2.50
CA PHE A 40 -8.30 3.43 -2.71
C PHE A 40 -7.18 4.34 -3.23
N ARG A 41 -7.45 5.12 -4.29
CA ARG A 41 -6.47 6.04 -4.89
C ARG A 41 -6.06 7.17 -3.94
N TRP A 42 -6.99 7.73 -3.18
CA TRP A 42 -6.67 8.74 -2.16
C TRP A 42 -5.78 8.17 -1.06
N SER A 43 -6.07 6.95 -0.62
CA SER A 43 -5.26 6.24 0.38
C SER A 43 -3.87 5.91 -0.15
N LEU A 44 -3.76 5.48 -1.42
CA LEU A 44 -2.49 5.29 -2.11
C LEU A 44 -1.67 6.58 -2.15
N ASN A 45 -2.29 7.70 -2.54
CA ASN A 45 -1.60 8.99 -2.59
C ASN A 45 -1.10 9.42 -1.21
N ALA A 46 -1.90 9.24 -0.17
CA ALA A 46 -1.52 9.52 1.21
C ALA A 46 -0.38 8.61 1.69
N PHE A 47 -0.43 7.30 1.35
CA PHE A 47 0.65 6.35 1.61
C PHE A 47 1.96 6.78 0.96
N LEU A 48 1.93 7.08 -0.33
CA LEU A 48 3.11 7.50 -1.08
C LEU A 48 3.74 8.77 -0.50
N LYS A 49 2.90 9.74 -0.10
CA LYS A 49 3.36 10.96 0.54
C LYS A 49 4.05 10.64 1.86
N ALA A 50 3.38 9.92 2.77
CA ALA A 50 3.91 9.61 4.07
C ALA A 50 5.21 8.80 3.98
N LEU A 51 5.24 7.75 3.15
CA LEU A 51 6.42 6.90 2.99
C LEU A 51 7.65 7.67 2.47
N ASN A 52 7.46 8.57 1.50
CA ASN A 52 8.56 9.38 0.93
C ASN A 52 9.08 10.47 1.88
N GLU A 53 8.29 10.88 2.86
CA GLU A 53 8.73 11.86 3.86
C GLU A 53 9.65 11.25 4.93
N VAL A 54 9.54 9.94 5.21
CA VAL A 54 10.31 9.26 6.25
C VAL A 54 11.83 9.47 6.12
N PRO A 55 12.49 9.22 4.98
CA PRO A 55 13.93 9.44 4.86
C PRO A 55 14.35 10.91 5.01
N ASN A 56 13.48 11.84 4.67
CA ASN A 56 13.76 13.27 4.84
C ASN A 56 13.68 13.66 6.32
N LEU A 57 12.69 13.17 7.05
CA LEU A 57 12.53 13.40 8.48
C LEU A 57 13.70 12.83 9.29
N ILE A 58 14.16 11.61 8.98
CA ILE A 58 15.39 11.05 9.56
C ILE A 58 16.55 12.04 9.39
N GLY A 59 16.72 12.57 8.17
CA GLY A 59 17.78 13.55 7.88
C GLY A 59 17.65 14.84 8.68
N MET A 60 16.43 15.36 8.83
CA MET A 60 16.17 16.61 9.55
C MET A 60 16.34 16.45 11.06
N GLU A 61 15.81 15.38 11.65
CA GLU A 61 15.85 15.15 13.10
C GLU A 61 17.26 14.85 13.61
N LEU A 62 18.07 14.16 12.80
CA LEU A 62 19.39 13.68 13.22
C LEU A 62 20.59 14.41 12.58
N GLN A 63 20.37 15.48 11.80
CA GLN A 63 21.43 16.19 11.09
C GLN A 63 22.59 16.67 11.99
N ASN A 64 22.28 16.99 13.26
CA ASN A 64 23.24 17.51 14.24
C ASN A 64 23.86 16.40 15.11
N GLN A 65 23.49 15.12 14.91
CA GLN A 65 24.07 14.01 15.66
C GLN A 65 25.48 13.69 15.13
N PRO A 66 26.49 13.59 16.01
CA PRO A 66 27.87 13.29 15.60
C PRO A 66 27.95 11.97 14.79
N GLY A 67 28.58 12.02 13.62
CA GLY A 67 28.75 10.84 12.75
C GLY A 67 27.54 10.45 11.91
N PHE A 68 26.36 10.97 12.17
CA PHE A 68 25.12 10.61 11.46
C PHE A 68 25.17 10.95 9.96
N PRO A 69 25.56 12.14 9.49
CA PRO A 69 25.48 12.47 8.06
C PRO A 69 26.28 11.54 7.17
N LYS A 70 27.41 11.04 7.63
CA LYS A 70 28.25 10.07 6.89
C LYS A 70 27.55 8.71 6.80
N ARG A 71 27.04 8.21 7.92
CA ARG A 71 26.37 6.89 7.99
C ARG A 71 25.05 6.88 7.21
N PHE A 72 24.23 7.91 7.35
CA PHE A 72 22.93 7.98 6.69
C PHE A 72 23.03 8.14 5.17
N ARG A 73 24.16 8.62 4.67
CA ARG A 73 24.38 8.76 3.23
C ARG A 73 24.22 7.43 2.49
N ASP A 74 24.74 6.34 3.06
CA ASP A 74 24.68 5.02 2.46
C ASP A 74 23.25 4.48 2.45
N HIS A 75 22.49 4.62 3.54
CA HIS A 75 21.07 4.27 3.62
C HIS A 75 20.25 5.06 2.59
N ARG A 76 20.47 6.37 2.54
CA ARG A 76 19.77 7.26 1.59
C ARG A 76 20.10 6.91 0.13
N HIS A 77 21.35 6.55 -0.16
CA HIS A 77 21.75 6.08 -1.47
C HIS A 77 21.07 4.76 -1.81
N GLY A 78 21.08 3.79 -0.89
CA GLY A 78 20.40 2.51 -1.04
C GLY A 78 18.92 2.64 -1.36
N LEU A 79 18.18 3.48 -0.60
CA LEU A 79 16.77 3.74 -0.87
C LEU A 79 16.53 4.41 -2.23
N LYS A 80 17.38 5.36 -2.64
CA LYS A 80 17.26 6.03 -3.94
C LYS A 80 17.56 5.11 -5.12
N SER A 81 18.46 4.14 -4.95
CA SER A 81 18.83 3.16 -5.98
C SER A 81 17.89 1.95 -6.03
N ASP A 82 17.01 1.77 -5.03
CA ASP A 82 16.02 0.71 -5.02
C ASP A 82 14.94 0.99 -6.10
N PRO A 83 14.77 0.07 -7.09
CA PRO A 83 13.84 0.30 -8.21
C PRO A 83 12.39 0.50 -7.77
N LEU A 84 11.95 -0.20 -6.71
CA LEU A 84 10.59 -0.09 -6.18
C LEU A 84 10.39 1.28 -5.52
N ILE A 85 11.28 1.67 -4.60
CA ILE A 85 11.20 2.98 -3.93
C ILE A 85 11.27 4.11 -4.96
N HIS A 86 12.13 3.97 -5.97
CA HIS A 86 12.24 4.96 -7.04
C HIS A 86 10.95 5.07 -7.86
N ALA A 87 10.31 3.96 -8.23
CA ALA A 87 9.05 3.96 -8.97
C ALA A 87 7.90 4.59 -8.17
N LEU A 88 7.79 4.26 -6.88
CA LEU A 88 6.79 4.84 -5.98
C LEU A 88 7.04 6.34 -5.74
N SER A 89 8.30 6.76 -5.62
CA SER A 89 8.67 8.18 -5.52
C SER A 89 8.29 8.96 -6.79
N LYS A 90 8.53 8.40 -7.97
CA LYS A 90 8.05 9.00 -9.23
C LYS A 90 6.52 9.08 -9.29
N GLY A 91 5.82 8.06 -8.79
CA GLY A 91 4.36 8.08 -8.65
C GLY A 91 3.89 9.25 -7.77
N ARG A 92 4.51 9.43 -6.61
CA ARG A 92 4.25 10.56 -5.69
C ARG A 92 4.51 11.91 -6.37
N ASP A 93 5.65 12.08 -7.07
CA ASP A 93 5.99 13.34 -7.74
C ASP A 93 5.01 13.67 -8.86
N ARG A 94 4.49 12.67 -9.55
CA ARG A 94 3.40 12.84 -10.53
C ARG A 94 2.15 13.38 -9.86
N VAL A 95 1.73 12.79 -8.73
CA VAL A 95 0.53 13.22 -7.99
C VAL A 95 0.65 14.66 -7.49
N VAL A 96 1.82 15.04 -6.97
CA VAL A 96 2.02 16.35 -6.37
C VAL A 96 2.17 17.44 -7.42
N HIS A 97 2.80 17.15 -8.57
CA HIS A 97 3.26 18.19 -9.49
C HIS A 97 2.60 18.16 -10.88
N LYS A 98 1.94 17.09 -11.27
CA LYS A 98 1.50 16.92 -12.66
C LYS A 98 0.05 16.49 -12.85
N SER A 99 -0.33 15.35 -12.28
CA SER A 99 -1.63 14.74 -12.54
C SER A 99 -1.92 13.65 -11.54
N MET A 100 -3.18 13.19 -11.54
CA MET A 100 -3.60 12.01 -10.76
C MET A 100 -2.77 10.77 -11.13
N LEU A 101 -2.30 10.03 -10.13
CA LEU A 101 -1.76 8.69 -10.35
C LEU A 101 -2.92 7.74 -10.62
N LEU A 102 -2.95 7.18 -11.83
CA LEU A 102 -3.92 6.18 -12.22
C LEU A 102 -3.21 4.83 -12.31
N PRO A 103 -3.34 3.95 -11.31
CA PRO A 103 -2.90 2.56 -11.45
C PRO A 103 -3.75 1.87 -12.52
N LYS A 104 -3.22 0.85 -13.16
CA LYS A 104 -4.02 -0.04 -14.00
C LYS A 104 -4.97 -0.83 -13.11
N SER A 105 -6.15 -1.10 -13.60
CA SER A 105 -7.13 -1.93 -12.90
C SER A 105 -7.74 -2.94 -13.85
N SER A 106 -7.75 -4.19 -13.43
CA SER A 106 -8.43 -5.29 -14.09
C SER A 106 -9.37 -5.97 -13.11
N ALA A 107 -10.40 -6.60 -13.62
CA ALA A 107 -11.28 -7.41 -12.81
C ALA A 107 -11.72 -8.67 -13.57
N ALA A 108 -12.05 -9.70 -12.82
CA ALA A 108 -12.89 -10.79 -13.26
C ALA A 108 -14.26 -10.63 -12.62
N VAL A 109 -15.32 -10.71 -13.41
CA VAL A 109 -16.71 -10.69 -12.94
C VAL A 109 -17.33 -12.05 -13.20
N GLY A 110 -18.04 -12.59 -12.22
CA GLY A 110 -18.60 -13.93 -12.34
C GLY A 110 -19.58 -14.25 -11.22
N ILE A 111 -19.73 -15.55 -10.94
CA ILE A 111 -20.58 -16.09 -9.87
C ILE A 111 -19.75 -16.83 -8.84
N THR A 112 -20.22 -16.85 -7.60
CA THR A 112 -19.55 -17.53 -6.49
C THR A 112 -19.73 -19.04 -6.54
N GLU A 113 -18.70 -19.77 -6.04
CA GLU A 113 -18.77 -21.15 -5.60
C GLU A 113 -18.04 -21.26 -4.27
N GLY A 114 -18.78 -21.46 -3.19
CA GLY A 114 -18.22 -21.42 -1.85
C GLY A 114 -17.58 -20.06 -1.53
N ARG A 115 -16.25 -20.05 -1.30
CA ARG A 115 -15.48 -18.83 -0.98
C ARG A 115 -14.74 -18.23 -2.19
N GLY A 116 -14.95 -18.74 -3.37
CA GLY A 116 -14.25 -18.34 -4.58
C GLY A 116 -15.19 -18.06 -5.75
N MET A 117 -14.60 -17.76 -6.90
CA MET A 117 -15.32 -17.56 -8.15
C MET A 117 -15.35 -18.89 -8.92
N LYS A 118 -16.54 -19.36 -9.29
CA LYS A 118 -16.73 -20.57 -10.10
C LYS A 118 -16.42 -20.32 -11.56
N LEU A 119 -16.91 -19.19 -12.06
CA LEU A 119 -16.72 -18.78 -13.43
C LEU A 119 -16.58 -17.27 -13.45
N GLY A 120 -15.53 -16.79 -14.10
CA GLY A 120 -15.27 -15.35 -14.20
C GLY A 120 -14.73 -14.97 -15.56
N PHE A 121 -15.12 -13.78 -16.03
CA PHE A 121 -14.64 -13.16 -17.25
C PHE A 121 -13.76 -11.98 -16.92
N GLY A 122 -12.49 -12.08 -17.34
CA GLY A 122 -11.52 -11.03 -17.12
C GLY A 122 -11.77 -9.84 -18.04
N MET A 123 -11.69 -8.63 -17.48
CA MET A 123 -11.79 -7.38 -18.21
C MET A 123 -10.87 -6.31 -17.62
N ASN A 124 -10.47 -5.36 -18.46
CA ASN A 124 -9.91 -4.12 -17.96
C ASN A 124 -11.04 -3.20 -17.53
N ILE A 125 -10.99 -2.73 -16.28
CA ILE A 125 -11.95 -1.76 -15.77
C ILE A 125 -11.32 -0.38 -15.65
N ASN A 126 -12.13 0.64 -15.82
CA ASN A 126 -11.69 2.00 -15.61
C ASN A 126 -11.24 2.15 -14.14
N PRO A 127 -10.00 2.58 -13.87
CA PRO A 127 -9.50 2.76 -12.49
C PRO A 127 -10.25 3.83 -11.69
N LEU A 128 -11.19 4.55 -12.30
CA LEU A 128 -12.08 5.51 -11.64
C LEU A 128 -13.43 4.90 -11.26
N GLN A 129 -13.70 3.66 -11.64
CA GLN A 129 -14.97 2.98 -11.33
C GLN A 129 -14.81 2.05 -10.14
N ASP A 130 -15.81 2.05 -9.27
CA ASP A 130 -15.90 1.07 -8.17
C ASP A 130 -16.20 -0.32 -8.72
N SER A 131 -15.85 -1.34 -7.95
CA SER A 131 -16.05 -2.73 -8.37
C SER A 131 -17.53 -3.08 -8.58
N ASP A 132 -18.42 -2.55 -7.74
CA ASP A 132 -19.86 -2.77 -7.87
C ASP A 132 -20.41 -2.20 -9.17
N HIS A 133 -19.94 -1.01 -9.54
CA HIS A 133 -20.35 -0.40 -10.82
C HIS A 133 -19.88 -1.23 -12.01
N ALA A 134 -18.63 -1.72 -11.99
CA ALA A 134 -18.10 -2.59 -13.02
C ALA A 134 -18.91 -3.89 -13.13
N MET A 135 -19.25 -4.49 -11.99
CA MET A 135 -20.07 -5.69 -11.90
C MET A 135 -21.47 -5.42 -12.50
N HIS A 136 -22.15 -4.35 -12.09
CA HIS A 136 -23.48 -4.00 -12.61
C HIS A 136 -23.48 -3.73 -14.11
N CYS A 137 -22.49 -2.99 -14.63
CA CYS A 137 -22.37 -2.75 -16.07
C CYS A 137 -22.20 -4.05 -16.86
N TYR A 138 -21.42 -4.98 -16.32
CA TYR A 138 -21.19 -6.27 -16.96
C TYR A 138 -22.47 -7.12 -16.97
N LEU A 139 -23.16 -7.19 -15.84
CA LEU A 139 -24.40 -7.95 -15.70
C LEU A 139 -25.54 -7.38 -16.57
N ALA A 140 -25.61 -6.05 -16.71
CA ALA A 140 -26.61 -5.37 -17.53
C ALA A 140 -26.33 -5.50 -19.05
N ALA A 141 -25.07 -5.74 -19.43
CA ALA A 141 -24.68 -5.80 -20.85
C ALA A 141 -24.85 -7.18 -21.50
N GLY A 142 -25.16 -8.22 -20.71
CA GLY A 142 -25.15 -9.60 -21.24
C GLY A 142 -26.40 -10.41 -20.93
N ASP A 143 -26.83 -11.16 -21.93
CA ASP A 143 -27.72 -12.33 -21.79
C ASP A 143 -27.06 -13.46 -20.96
N PHE A 144 -26.01 -13.09 -20.20
CA PHE A 144 -25.10 -14.02 -19.54
C PHE A 144 -25.73 -14.71 -18.34
N PHE A 145 -26.68 -14.04 -17.67
CA PHE A 145 -27.40 -14.62 -16.54
C PHE A 145 -28.29 -15.79 -16.93
N ASP A 146 -28.85 -15.75 -18.15
CA ASP A 146 -29.72 -16.84 -18.64
C ASP A 146 -28.91 -18.10 -18.99
N ILE A 147 -27.59 -17.96 -19.26
CA ILE A 147 -26.69 -19.07 -19.60
C ILE A 147 -26.08 -19.71 -18.36
N LEU A 148 -25.82 -18.90 -17.33
CA LEU A 148 -25.22 -19.32 -16.07
C LEU A 148 -26.30 -19.45 -15.01
N MET A 149 -27.31 -20.31 -15.22
CA MET A 149 -28.30 -20.63 -14.17
C MET A 149 -27.56 -20.73 -12.81
N PRO A 150 -27.54 -19.67 -12.00
CA PRO A 150 -26.89 -19.77 -10.68
C PRO A 150 -27.70 -20.76 -9.85
N ASP A 151 -27.00 -21.67 -9.16
CA ASP A 151 -27.59 -22.40 -8.07
C ASP A 151 -28.14 -21.37 -7.07
N GLU A 152 -29.20 -21.71 -6.31
CA GLU A 152 -29.85 -20.77 -5.35
C GLU A 152 -28.86 -20.06 -4.41
N ASP A 153 -27.67 -20.68 -4.18
CA ASP A 153 -26.60 -20.18 -3.32
C ASP A 153 -25.51 -19.37 -4.06
N SER A 154 -25.60 -19.23 -5.39
CA SER A 154 -24.59 -18.51 -6.18
C SER A 154 -24.90 -17.01 -6.21
N LEU A 155 -23.90 -16.19 -5.88
CA LEU A 155 -24.01 -14.72 -5.88
C LEU A 155 -23.10 -14.11 -6.94
N PRO A 156 -23.50 -13.00 -7.56
CA PRO A 156 -22.61 -12.22 -8.39
C PRO A 156 -21.37 -11.80 -7.57
N CYS A 157 -20.20 -11.87 -8.19
CA CYS A 157 -18.96 -11.50 -7.53
C CYS A 157 -17.97 -10.84 -8.48
N VAL A 158 -17.05 -10.10 -7.90
CA VAL A 158 -15.96 -9.45 -8.62
C VAL A 158 -14.64 -9.70 -7.92
N GLU A 159 -13.64 -10.10 -8.68
CA GLU A 159 -12.25 -10.14 -8.26
C GLU A 159 -11.50 -9.02 -8.97
N ARG A 160 -10.94 -8.06 -8.23
CA ARG A 160 -10.25 -6.89 -8.76
C ARG A 160 -8.76 -6.96 -8.47
N GLU A 161 -7.96 -6.43 -9.36
CA GLU A 161 -6.53 -6.23 -9.19
C GLU A 161 -6.14 -4.79 -9.54
N TRP A 162 -5.19 -4.25 -8.73
CA TRP A 162 -4.56 -2.97 -8.96
C TRP A 162 -3.08 -3.17 -9.24
N ARG A 163 -2.55 -2.53 -10.29
CA ARG A 163 -1.13 -2.65 -10.66
C ARG A 163 -0.54 -1.29 -11.05
N LEU A 164 0.73 -1.08 -10.76
CA LEU A 164 1.47 -0.01 -11.40
C LEU A 164 1.84 -0.40 -12.84
N PRO A 165 1.96 0.59 -13.77
CA PRO A 165 2.24 0.31 -15.18
C PRO A 165 3.49 -0.53 -15.45
N ASP A 166 4.51 -0.40 -14.59
CA ASP A 166 5.83 -1.01 -14.77
C ASP A 166 6.04 -2.26 -13.89
N PHE A 167 4.98 -2.76 -13.23
CA PHE A 167 5.02 -3.91 -12.34
C PHE A 167 3.87 -4.87 -12.61
N ASP A 168 4.20 -6.16 -12.60
CA ASP A 168 3.18 -7.23 -12.73
C ASP A 168 2.56 -7.62 -11.38
N GLU A 169 3.23 -7.23 -10.28
CA GLU A 169 2.81 -7.52 -8.92
C GLU A 169 1.64 -6.61 -8.49
N GLU A 170 0.81 -7.12 -7.61
CA GLU A 170 -0.31 -6.40 -7.04
C GLU A 170 0.16 -5.19 -6.20
N LEU A 171 -0.60 -4.09 -6.28
CA LEU A 171 -0.16 -2.80 -5.75
C LEU A 171 -0.04 -2.76 -4.22
N ILE A 172 -0.90 -3.46 -3.48
CA ILE A 172 -0.79 -3.54 -2.01
C ILE A 172 0.47 -4.31 -1.62
N ASP A 173 0.78 -5.41 -2.32
CA ASP A 173 1.99 -6.20 -2.06
C ASP A 173 3.24 -5.36 -2.33
N LEU A 174 3.25 -4.58 -3.42
CA LEU A 174 4.31 -3.61 -3.71
C LEU A 174 4.47 -2.55 -2.61
N CYS A 175 3.36 -1.97 -2.17
CA CYS A 175 3.36 -0.94 -1.12
C CYS A 175 3.81 -1.51 0.23
N SER A 176 3.37 -2.74 0.57
CA SER A 176 3.80 -3.44 1.78
C SER A 176 5.31 -3.69 1.79
N ARG A 177 5.85 -4.16 0.67
CA ARG A 177 7.29 -4.39 0.52
C ARG A 177 8.10 -3.10 0.59
N ALA A 178 7.59 -2.01 0.01
CA ALA A 178 8.23 -0.71 0.10
C ALA A 178 8.23 -0.16 1.54
N TRP A 179 7.12 -0.34 2.26
CA TRP A 179 7.03 0.04 3.67
C TRP A 179 8.05 -0.72 4.52
N LEU A 180 8.17 -2.05 4.33
CA LEU A 180 9.18 -2.86 5.01
C LEU A 180 10.60 -2.37 4.70
N ARG A 181 10.89 -2.04 3.45
CA ARG A 181 12.22 -1.57 3.01
C ARG A 181 12.62 -0.24 3.67
N VAL A 182 11.69 0.70 3.78
CA VAL A 182 11.90 1.95 4.52
C VAL A 182 12.02 1.67 6.01
N GLY A 183 11.22 0.75 6.55
CA GLY A 183 11.24 0.34 7.95
C GLY A 183 12.59 -0.27 8.38
N GLU A 184 13.25 -1.05 7.51
CA GLU A 184 14.61 -1.55 7.76
C GLU A 184 15.58 -0.38 8.02
N THR A 185 15.48 0.70 7.22
CA THR A 185 16.30 1.91 7.43
C THR A 185 15.98 2.59 8.76
N VAL A 186 14.70 2.72 9.12
CA VAL A 186 14.28 3.27 10.42
C VAL A 186 14.85 2.44 11.57
N ALA A 187 14.73 1.11 11.50
CA ALA A 187 15.23 0.20 12.51
C ALA A 187 16.76 0.27 12.66
N ASP A 188 17.50 0.36 11.54
CA ASP A 188 18.96 0.47 11.58
C ASP A 188 19.43 1.79 12.18
N VAL A 189 18.71 2.89 11.94
CA VAL A 189 19.00 4.19 12.56
C VAL A 189 18.69 4.17 14.05
N LEU A 190 17.57 3.58 14.48
CA LEU A 190 17.25 3.40 15.89
C LEU A 190 18.30 2.58 16.63
N LYS A 191 18.74 1.44 16.05
CA LYS A 191 19.84 0.64 16.61
C LYS A 191 21.14 1.44 16.72
N TRP A 192 21.43 2.29 15.74
CA TRP A 192 22.59 3.17 15.81
C TRP A 192 22.49 4.20 16.96
N LEU A 193 21.27 4.65 17.29
CA LEU A 193 21.00 5.50 18.45
C LEU A 193 21.06 4.74 19.78
N GLY A 194 21.31 3.42 19.76
CA GLY A 194 21.40 2.57 20.93
C GLY A 194 20.09 1.92 21.38
N GLU A 195 19.05 2.01 20.54
CA GLU A 195 17.75 1.42 20.85
C GLU A 195 17.72 -0.08 20.55
N ASP A 196 17.06 -0.84 21.41
CA ASP A 196 16.66 -2.21 21.10
C ASP A 196 15.38 -2.17 20.23
N VAL A 197 15.51 -2.59 18.97
CA VAL A 197 14.40 -2.63 18.03
C VAL A 197 13.95 -4.08 17.87
N PRO A 198 12.87 -4.51 18.53
CA PRO A 198 12.38 -5.86 18.41
C PRO A 198 11.98 -6.21 16.96
N PRO A 199 12.27 -7.44 16.49
CA PRO A 199 11.94 -7.85 15.11
C PRO A 199 10.46 -7.70 14.73
N GLN A 200 9.56 -7.74 15.72
CA GLN A 200 8.12 -7.55 15.55
C GLN A 200 7.73 -6.09 15.26
N THR A 201 8.62 -5.12 15.45
CA THR A 201 8.34 -3.70 15.18
C THR A 201 8.01 -3.45 13.71
N LEU A 202 8.59 -4.26 12.82
CA LEU A 202 8.31 -4.22 11.37
C LEU A 202 7.26 -5.25 10.93
N LYS A 203 6.61 -5.94 11.87
CA LYS A 203 5.56 -6.91 11.57
C LYS A 203 4.21 -6.31 11.84
N CYS A 204 3.33 -6.37 10.85
CA CYS A 204 1.93 -6.07 11.05
C CYS A 204 1.18 -7.26 11.67
N ARG A 205 0.15 -6.96 12.48
CA ARG A 205 -0.79 -7.99 12.97
C ARG A 205 -1.76 -8.44 11.88
N ARG A 206 -2.04 -7.59 10.90
CA ARG A 206 -2.76 -7.96 9.69
C ARG A 206 -1.75 -8.49 8.66
N THR A 207 -2.09 -9.56 7.97
CA THR A 207 -1.41 -9.91 6.72
C THR A 207 -1.88 -8.94 5.67
N HIS A 208 -0.96 -8.15 5.10
CA HIS A 208 -1.27 -7.29 3.96
C HIS A 208 -1.57 -8.19 2.75
N GLN A 209 -2.82 -8.59 2.65
CA GLN A 209 -3.33 -9.33 1.49
C GLN A 209 -4.36 -8.46 0.81
N ALA A 210 -4.21 -8.31 -0.49
CA ALA A 210 -5.23 -7.67 -1.29
C ALA A 210 -6.55 -8.41 -1.09
N VAL A 211 -7.57 -7.72 -0.59
CA VAL A 211 -8.94 -8.24 -0.53
C VAL A 211 -9.51 -8.12 -1.94
N ARG A 212 -9.07 -9.00 -2.84
CA ARG A 212 -9.39 -8.94 -4.27
C ARG A 212 -10.84 -9.28 -4.57
N PHE A 213 -11.44 -10.11 -3.72
CA PHE A 213 -12.75 -10.72 -3.95
C PHE A 213 -13.84 -10.00 -3.18
N LYS A 214 -14.96 -9.72 -3.87
CA LYS A 214 -16.17 -9.12 -3.30
C LYS A 214 -17.41 -9.78 -3.92
N THR A 215 -18.37 -10.10 -3.07
CA THR A 215 -19.74 -10.48 -3.41
C THR A 215 -20.70 -9.32 -3.24
#